data_655ea7f07715800bb42c5a5e073b463c
#
_entry.id   655ea7f07715800bb42c5a5e073b463c
#
_cell.length_a   1.000
_cell.length_b   1.000
_cell.length_c   1.000
_cell.angle_alpha   90.00
_cell.angle_beta   90.00
_cell.angle_gamma   90.00
#
_symmetry.space_group_name_H-M   'P 1'
#
loop_
_entity.id
_entity.type
_entity.pdbx_description
1 polymer ?
#
loop_
_entity_poly.entity_id
_entity_poly.type
_entity_poly.pdbx_seq_one_letter_code
_entity_poly.pdbx_strand_id
1 'polypeptide(L)'
;MPQVIIRAEQVEKYYAQPSENRIQVISPTDLSISEGEIVALLGPSGSGKSTLMRMLTGLSTPSAGEVYWHEKPIASTNVNVSIVFQSFALFPWLTVFENVEAPLKARGMEAGERRKRAMKILDTVGLDGFQAAYPKELSGGMRQRVGFARALVVEPEVLFMDEPFSALDVLTAENLRSELLELWHNKTIPTRAIFIVTHNIEEAVLLADRIIVLGRNPGHVRTDFRVAIPHPRDRKAPAFTQLVDYIYKVLTQPEAKPPALPLTPEGRPVRDQRQMHYQMLPHARPGGIAGLLEILLDHNGKDDIYRLADDLAFEIDDLLPIVDAAQLLGFLKVTEGDAAITPIGAEYANSEILRQKELFRSAAVDNVLLLRQIVRAIEAKSDKSVPEEFFHDVLDEQFSEDETVRQLETAINWGRYAELFDFDASRRRFIQPEKQLQEADSTTAPEVEA
;
A
#
# COMPACT_ATOMS: atom_id res chain seq x y z
N MET A 1 -10.94 -2.81 -32.66
CA MET A 1 -10.50 -2.02 -31.48
C MET A 1 -11.59 -2.16 -30.44
N PRO A 2 -11.29 -2.29 -29.13
CA PRO A 2 -12.32 -2.31 -28.10
C PRO A 2 -13.14 -1.00 -28.17
N GLN A 3 -14.44 -1.11 -27.91
CA GLN A 3 -15.36 0.03 -27.95
C GLN A 3 -15.08 0.96 -26.76
N VAL A 4 -14.94 2.26 -26.99
CA VAL A 4 -14.84 3.27 -25.93
C VAL A 4 -16.23 3.48 -25.34
N ILE A 5 -16.35 3.30 -24.01
CA ILE A 5 -17.62 3.50 -23.27
C ILE A 5 -17.68 4.93 -22.71
N ILE A 6 -16.58 5.39 -22.10
CA ILE A 6 -16.47 6.74 -21.54
C ILE A 6 -15.28 7.44 -22.18
N ARG A 7 -15.47 8.69 -22.56
CA ARG A 7 -14.41 9.57 -23.06
C ARG A 7 -14.53 10.94 -22.43
N ALA A 8 -13.47 11.40 -21.81
CA ALA A 8 -13.32 12.76 -21.27
C ALA A 8 -12.40 13.55 -22.18
N GLU A 9 -12.81 14.75 -22.57
CA GLU A 9 -12.06 15.67 -23.41
C GLU A 9 -11.80 16.97 -22.68
N GLN A 10 -10.56 17.27 -22.43
CA GLN A 10 -10.04 18.50 -21.78
C GLN A 10 -10.82 18.85 -20.52
N VAL A 11 -11.18 17.83 -19.72
CA VAL A 11 -11.98 18.06 -18.51
C VAL A 11 -11.13 18.73 -17.43
N GLU A 12 -11.67 19.80 -16.85
CA GLU A 12 -11.04 20.57 -15.77
C GLU A 12 -11.99 20.70 -14.59
N LYS A 13 -11.43 20.91 -13.40
CA LYS A 13 -12.23 21.22 -12.21
C LYS A 13 -11.61 22.31 -11.36
N TYR A 14 -12.39 23.35 -11.12
CA TYR A 14 -12.11 24.43 -10.19
C TYR A 14 -13.14 24.44 -9.07
N TYR A 15 -12.69 24.79 -7.86
CA TYR A 15 -13.58 25.12 -6.74
C TYR A 15 -13.36 26.57 -6.32
N ALA A 16 -14.45 27.29 -6.09
CA ALA A 16 -14.40 28.65 -5.57
C ALA A 16 -14.02 28.65 -4.09
N GLN A 17 -13.13 29.56 -3.70
CA GLN A 17 -12.84 29.85 -2.30
C GLN A 17 -13.60 31.12 -1.83
N PRO A 18 -13.82 31.27 -0.51
CA PRO A 18 -14.44 32.48 0.04
C PRO A 18 -13.71 33.79 -0.28
N SER A 19 -12.42 33.71 -0.65
CA SER A 19 -11.54 34.85 -0.99
C SER A 19 -11.53 35.22 -2.48
N GLU A 20 -12.57 34.88 -3.26
CA GLU A 20 -12.64 35.05 -4.72
C GLU A 20 -11.59 34.30 -5.54
N ASN A 21 -10.64 33.63 -4.93
CA ASN A 21 -9.67 32.77 -5.60
C ASN A 21 -10.29 31.43 -6.00
N ARG A 22 -9.90 30.92 -7.16
CA ARG A 22 -10.30 29.59 -7.63
C ARG A 22 -9.13 28.62 -7.46
N ILE A 23 -9.38 27.48 -6.83
CA ILE A 23 -8.40 26.39 -6.77
C ILE A 23 -8.67 25.44 -7.93
N GLN A 24 -7.68 25.25 -8.79
CA GLN A 24 -7.71 24.22 -9.81
C GLN A 24 -7.35 22.89 -9.17
N VAL A 25 -8.29 21.95 -9.18
CA VAL A 25 -8.09 20.59 -8.62
C VAL A 25 -7.68 19.61 -9.72
N ILE A 26 -8.23 19.75 -10.92
CA ILE A 26 -7.88 18.96 -12.11
C ILE A 26 -7.53 19.90 -13.24
N SER A 27 -6.34 19.72 -13.82
CA SER A 27 -5.90 20.36 -15.08
C SER A 27 -6.62 19.74 -16.28
N PRO A 28 -6.59 20.42 -17.46
CA PRO A 28 -7.13 19.83 -18.69
C PRO A 28 -6.65 18.40 -18.88
N THR A 29 -7.60 17.47 -18.88
CA THR A 29 -7.32 16.03 -18.87
C THR A 29 -8.15 15.33 -19.92
N ASP A 30 -7.46 14.55 -20.75
CA ASP A 30 -8.05 13.60 -21.69
C ASP A 30 -7.94 12.19 -21.12
N LEU A 31 -9.04 11.43 -21.16
CA LEU A 31 -9.08 10.06 -20.65
C LEU A 31 -10.18 9.26 -21.36
N SER A 32 -9.94 7.99 -21.58
CA SER A 32 -10.97 7.07 -22.10
C SER A 32 -11.03 5.78 -21.30
N ILE A 33 -12.21 5.17 -21.21
CA ILE A 33 -12.44 3.85 -20.63
C ILE A 33 -13.09 3.00 -21.72
N SER A 34 -12.49 1.85 -22.02
CA SER A 34 -12.91 0.96 -23.08
C SER A 34 -13.49 -0.34 -22.53
N GLU A 35 -14.27 -1.02 -23.34
CA GLU A 35 -14.75 -2.35 -23.01
C GLU A 35 -13.61 -3.36 -22.85
N GLY A 36 -13.76 -4.24 -21.87
CA GLY A 36 -12.85 -5.36 -21.63
C GLY A 36 -11.59 -4.98 -20.86
N GLU A 37 -11.53 -3.79 -20.23
CA GLU A 37 -10.37 -3.39 -19.42
C GLU A 37 -10.72 -3.06 -17.98
N ILE A 38 -9.80 -3.37 -17.08
CA ILE A 38 -9.72 -2.81 -15.73
C ILE A 38 -8.72 -1.66 -15.78
N VAL A 39 -9.17 -0.44 -15.49
CA VAL A 39 -8.33 0.77 -15.43
C VAL A 39 -8.11 1.17 -13.99
N ALA A 40 -6.87 1.33 -13.56
CA ALA A 40 -6.55 1.92 -12.26
C ALA A 40 -6.12 3.38 -12.40
N LEU A 41 -6.77 4.27 -11.66
CA LEU A 41 -6.34 5.65 -11.44
C LEU A 41 -5.56 5.72 -10.15
N LEU A 42 -4.25 5.84 -10.27
CA LEU A 42 -3.30 5.85 -9.16
C LEU A 42 -2.77 7.27 -8.93
N GLY A 43 -2.54 7.64 -7.68
CA GLY A 43 -1.96 8.93 -7.35
C GLY A 43 -2.00 9.20 -5.84
N PRO A 44 -1.20 10.16 -5.35
CA PRO A 44 -1.15 10.50 -3.94
C PRO A 44 -2.48 11.08 -3.44
N SER A 45 -2.67 11.11 -2.12
CA SER A 45 -3.83 11.78 -1.52
C SER A 45 -3.89 13.25 -1.95
N GLY A 46 -5.10 13.76 -2.18
CA GLY A 46 -5.32 15.13 -2.65
C GLY A 46 -5.00 15.40 -4.13
N SER A 47 -4.61 14.40 -4.94
CA SER A 47 -4.36 14.59 -6.38
C SER A 47 -5.62 14.76 -7.24
N GLY A 48 -6.82 14.67 -6.63
CA GLY A 48 -8.08 14.86 -7.36
C GLY A 48 -8.69 13.60 -7.94
N LYS A 49 -8.22 12.39 -7.59
CA LYS A 49 -8.73 11.10 -8.11
C LYS A 49 -10.25 10.95 -8.00
N SER A 50 -10.79 11.12 -6.79
CA SER A 50 -12.24 11.02 -6.57
C SER A 50 -13.01 12.15 -7.27
N THR A 51 -12.40 13.32 -7.46
CA THR A 51 -12.99 14.42 -8.23
C THR A 51 -13.09 14.05 -9.70
N LEU A 52 -12.01 13.51 -10.29
CA LEU A 52 -12.01 13.05 -11.68
C LEU A 52 -13.02 11.91 -11.86
N MET A 53 -13.03 10.93 -10.97
CA MET A 53 -14.01 9.83 -11.02
C MET A 53 -15.47 10.35 -10.96
N ARG A 54 -15.77 11.34 -10.11
CA ARG A 54 -17.11 11.93 -10.04
C ARG A 54 -17.50 12.67 -11.33
N MET A 55 -16.54 13.25 -12.06
CA MET A 55 -16.81 13.83 -13.38
C MET A 55 -17.10 12.74 -14.42
N LEU A 56 -16.30 11.64 -14.41
CA LEU A 56 -16.50 10.51 -15.32
C LEU A 56 -17.83 9.76 -15.11
N THR A 57 -18.38 9.81 -13.89
CA THR A 57 -19.68 9.19 -13.55
C THR A 57 -20.88 10.11 -13.73
N GLY A 58 -20.64 11.37 -14.07
CA GLY A 58 -21.72 12.39 -14.18
C GLY A 58 -22.21 12.93 -12.84
N LEU A 59 -21.61 12.52 -11.69
CA LEU A 59 -21.96 13.05 -10.37
C LEU A 59 -21.45 14.48 -10.14
N SER A 60 -20.48 14.93 -10.94
CA SER A 60 -19.97 16.29 -10.89
C SER A 60 -19.74 16.81 -12.30
N THR A 61 -20.25 17.98 -12.61
CA THR A 61 -20.00 18.62 -13.90
C THR A 61 -18.57 19.17 -13.95
N PRO A 62 -17.80 18.93 -15.02
CA PRO A 62 -16.53 19.62 -15.25
C PRO A 62 -16.72 21.15 -15.26
N SER A 63 -15.70 21.90 -14.89
CA SER A 63 -15.69 23.37 -14.99
C SER A 63 -15.38 23.83 -16.43
N ALA A 64 -14.63 23.02 -17.19
CA ALA A 64 -14.44 23.11 -18.64
C ALA A 64 -14.19 21.72 -19.20
N GLY A 65 -14.27 21.56 -20.52
CA GLY A 65 -14.25 20.26 -21.19
C GLY A 65 -15.56 19.48 -21.07
N GLU A 66 -15.60 18.30 -21.61
CA GLU A 66 -16.81 17.47 -21.65
C GLU A 66 -16.53 15.99 -21.47
N VAL A 67 -17.49 15.28 -20.87
CA VAL A 67 -17.46 13.82 -20.72
C VAL A 67 -18.55 13.23 -21.60
N TYR A 68 -18.18 12.17 -22.33
CA TYR A 68 -19.08 11.45 -23.24
C TYR A 68 -19.30 10.02 -22.75
N TRP A 69 -20.53 9.56 -22.89
CA TRP A 69 -20.97 8.20 -22.71
C TRP A 69 -21.43 7.66 -24.05
N HIS A 70 -20.76 6.65 -24.62
CA HIS A 70 -21.02 6.15 -25.99
C HIS A 70 -21.19 7.30 -27.00
N GLU A 71 -20.19 8.19 -27.05
CA GLU A 71 -20.14 9.37 -27.95
C GLU A 71 -21.26 10.42 -27.72
N LYS A 72 -22.05 10.30 -26.66
CA LYS A 72 -23.08 11.29 -26.29
C LYS A 72 -22.66 12.01 -25.02
N PRO A 73 -22.90 13.35 -24.90
CA PRO A 73 -22.59 14.07 -23.67
C PRO A 73 -23.24 13.41 -22.44
N ILE A 74 -22.45 13.18 -21.39
CA ILE A 74 -22.91 12.47 -20.18
C ILE A 74 -24.03 13.20 -19.48
N ALA A 75 -24.03 14.55 -19.53
CA ALA A 75 -25.04 15.41 -18.91
C ALA A 75 -26.46 15.22 -19.50
N SER A 76 -26.57 14.73 -20.73
CA SER A 76 -27.83 14.53 -21.44
C SER A 76 -28.19 13.05 -21.63
N THR A 77 -27.42 12.14 -21.02
CA THR A 77 -27.55 10.70 -21.25
C THR A 77 -27.82 9.96 -19.95
N ASN A 78 -28.71 8.97 -20.00
CA ASN A 78 -28.90 8.06 -18.87
C ASN A 78 -27.79 7.03 -18.87
N VAL A 79 -26.84 7.18 -17.95
CA VAL A 79 -25.63 6.34 -17.84
C VAL A 79 -25.88 5.12 -16.97
N ASN A 80 -25.37 3.95 -17.39
CA ASN A 80 -25.46 2.73 -16.59
C ASN A 80 -24.15 2.47 -15.86
N VAL A 81 -23.87 3.28 -14.84
CA VAL A 81 -22.70 3.16 -13.98
C VAL A 81 -23.12 2.87 -12.54
N SER A 82 -22.23 2.24 -11.78
CA SER A 82 -22.34 2.09 -10.32
C SER A 82 -21.02 2.42 -9.65
N ILE A 83 -21.09 2.82 -8.38
CA ILE A 83 -19.92 3.20 -7.58
C ILE A 83 -19.90 2.37 -6.30
N VAL A 84 -18.74 1.76 -6.02
CA VAL A 84 -18.38 1.19 -4.72
C VAL A 84 -17.55 2.24 -3.99
N PHE A 85 -18.02 2.67 -2.82
CA PHE A 85 -17.38 3.73 -2.02
C PHE A 85 -16.42 3.14 -0.99
N GLN A 86 -15.39 3.88 -0.64
CA GLN A 86 -14.40 3.54 0.37
C GLN A 86 -15.01 3.19 1.73
N SER A 87 -16.02 3.93 2.19
CA SER A 87 -16.70 3.74 3.49
C SER A 87 -17.89 2.77 3.45
N PHE A 88 -17.95 1.89 2.43
CA PHE A 88 -19.06 0.97 2.16
C PHE A 88 -20.40 1.67 1.88
N ALA A 89 -20.66 2.83 2.47
CA ALA A 89 -21.86 3.66 2.35
C ALA A 89 -23.18 2.90 2.47
N LEU A 90 -23.22 1.89 3.37
CA LEU A 90 -24.42 1.09 3.64
C LEU A 90 -25.40 1.92 4.46
N PHE A 91 -26.70 1.72 4.21
CA PHE A 91 -27.77 2.24 5.04
C PHE A 91 -27.83 1.44 6.34
N PRO A 92 -27.46 1.97 7.51
CA PRO A 92 -27.33 1.21 8.73
C PRO A 92 -28.66 0.73 9.30
N TRP A 93 -29.78 1.31 8.87
CA TRP A 93 -31.15 0.96 9.26
C TRP A 93 -31.81 -0.05 8.31
N LEU A 94 -31.17 -0.43 7.22
CA LEU A 94 -31.62 -1.44 6.28
C LEU A 94 -30.84 -2.74 6.49
N THR A 95 -31.49 -3.87 6.28
CA THR A 95 -30.86 -5.18 6.23
C THR A 95 -29.93 -5.31 5.03
N VAL A 96 -29.11 -6.36 4.98
CA VAL A 96 -28.28 -6.71 3.83
C VAL A 96 -29.09 -6.78 2.55
N PHE A 97 -30.21 -7.53 2.59
CA PHE A 97 -31.10 -7.65 1.45
C PHE A 97 -31.67 -6.31 1.00
N GLU A 98 -32.18 -5.50 1.93
CA GLU A 98 -32.74 -4.18 1.63
C GLU A 98 -31.70 -3.20 1.09
N ASN A 99 -30.45 -3.24 1.58
CA ASN A 99 -29.35 -2.47 1.02
C ASN A 99 -29.08 -2.82 -0.44
N VAL A 100 -29.08 -4.10 -0.78
CA VAL A 100 -28.84 -4.57 -2.14
C VAL A 100 -30.05 -4.32 -3.04
N GLU A 101 -31.27 -4.44 -2.53
CA GLU A 101 -32.51 -4.18 -3.29
C GLU A 101 -32.74 -2.70 -3.58
N ALA A 102 -32.22 -1.80 -2.72
CA ALA A 102 -32.52 -0.36 -2.76
C ALA A 102 -32.34 0.29 -4.16
N PRO A 103 -31.25 0.10 -4.91
CA PRO A 103 -31.10 0.70 -6.22
C PRO A 103 -32.10 0.14 -7.26
N LEU A 104 -32.50 -1.11 -7.17
CA LEU A 104 -33.53 -1.69 -8.04
C LEU A 104 -34.91 -1.07 -7.76
N LYS A 105 -35.19 -0.84 -6.47
CA LYS A 105 -36.41 -0.16 -6.03
C LYS A 105 -36.45 1.28 -6.55
N ALA A 106 -35.34 1.99 -6.48
CA ALA A 106 -35.22 3.36 -7.03
C ALA A 106 -35.44 3.42 -8.54
N ARG A 107 -35.10 2.35 -9.29
CA ARG A 107 -35.37 2.21 -10.72
C ARG A 107 -36.81 1.78 -11.04
N GLY A 108 -37.68 1.62 -10.03
CA GLY A 108 -39.08 1.24 -10.23
C GLY A 108 -39.31 -0.21 -10.62
N MET A 109 -38.32 -1.10 -10.41
CA MET A 109 -38.46 -2.53 -10.75
C MET A 109 -39.51 -3.23 -9.90
N GLU A 110 -40.23 -4.20 -10.46
CA GLU A 110 -41.25 -5.00 -9.78
C GLU A 110 -40.66 -5.81 -8.62
N ALA A 111 -41.42 -6.01 -7.53
CA ALA A 111 -40.94 -6.58 -6.28
C ALA A 111 -40.42 -8.03 -6.42
N GLY A 112 -41.06 -8.86 -7.22
CA GLY A 112 -40.63 -10.25 -7.43
C GLY A 112 -39.31 -10.34 -8.17
N GLU A 113 -39.11 -9.50 -9.19
CA GLU A 113 -37.87 -9.43 -9.96
C GLU A 113 -36.72 -8.84 -9.12
N ARG A 114 -37.00 -7.79 -8.33
CA ARG A 114 -36.00 -7.22 -7.39
C ARG A 114 -35.49 -8.29 -6.42
N ARG A 115 -36.42 -9.03 -5.80
CA ARG A 115 -36.08 -10.10 -4.85
C ARG A 115 -35.20 -11.15 -5.52
N LYS A 116 -35.57 -11.59 -6.72
CA LYS A 116 -34.81 -12.61 -7.48
C LYS A 116 -33.38 -12.14 -7.77
N ARG A 117 -33.21 -10.89 -8.25
CA ARG A 117 -31.89 -10.33 -8.57
C ARG A 117 -31.04 -10.09 -7.33
N ALA A 118 -31.64 -9.52 -6.26
CA ALA A 118 -30.93 -9.29 -4.99
C ALA A 118 -30.46 -10.59 -4.36
N MET A 119 -31.27 -11.64 -4.36
CA MET A 119 -30.88 -12.96 -3.83
C MET A 119 -29.76 -13.58 -4.66
N LYS A 120 -29.86 -13.51 -5.99
CA LYS A 120 -28.84 -14.06 -6.89
C LYS A 120 -27.47 -13.38 -6.68
N ILE A 121 -27.43 -12.04 -6.59
CA ILE A 121 -26.16 -11.35 -6.41
C ILE A 121 -25.57 -11.56 -5.01
N LEU A 122 -26.40 -11.69 -3.95
CA LEU A 122 -25.95 -12.04 -2.61
C LEU A 122 -25.28 -13.42 -2.56
N ASP A 123 -25.86 -14.41 -3.26
CA ASP A 123 -25.24 -15.72 -3.44
C ASP A 123 -23.90 -15.60 -4.18
N THR A 124 -23.86 -14.85 -5.29
CA THR A 124 -22.64 -14.63 -6.09
C THR A 124 -21.47 -14.04 -5.29
N VAL A 125 -21.76 -13.13 -4.32
CA VAL A 125 -20.71 -12.52 -3.48
C VAL A 125 -20.50 -13.24 -2.14
N GLY A 126 -21.08 -14.45 -1.97
CA GLY A 126 -20.88 -15.28 -0.78
C GLY A 126 -21.51 -14.70 0.50
N LEU A 127 -22.67 -14.06 0.38
CA LEU A 127 -23.47 -13.55 1.50
C LEU A 127 -24.78 -14.34 1.70
N ASP A 128 -24.82 -15.57 1.20
CA ASP A 128 -25.93 -16.47 1.46
C ASP A 128 -26.08 -16.71 2.97
N GLY A 129 -27.35 -16.69 3.45
CA GLY A 129 -27.68 -16.81 4.89
C GLY A 129 -27.62 -15.49 5.69
N PHE A 130 -27.07 -14.38 5.14
CA PHE A 130 -26.96 -13.09 5.84
C PHE A 130 -27.99 -12.04 5.41
N GLN A 131 -29.00 -12.40 4.63
CA GLN A 131 -29.96 -11.48 4.01
C GLN A 131 -30.72 -10.61 5.04
N ALA A 132 -31.03 -11.17 6.20
CA ALA A 132 -31.76 -10.49 7.27
C ALA A 132 -30.85 -9.73 8.26
N ALA A 133 -29.54 -9.88 8.17
CA ALA A 133 -28.59 -9.19 9.05
C ALA A 133 -28.53 -7.69 8.76
N TYR A 134 -28.20 -6.90 9.77
CA TYR A 134 -27.92 -5.46 9.64
C TYR A 134 -26.40 -5.21 9.46
N PRO A 135 -25.99 -4.08 8.86
CA PRO A 135 -24.59 -3.75 8.67
C PRO A 135 -23.72 -3.81 9.94
N LYS A 136 -24.26 -3.48 11.10
CA LYS A 136 -23.56 -3.54 12.40
C LYS A 136 -23.22 -4.97 12.85
N GLU A 137 -23.88 -5.97 12.30
CA GLU A 137 -23.71 -7.40 12.64
C GLU A 137 -22.69 -8.09 11.71
N LEU A 138 -22.13 -7.35 10.74
CA LEU A 138 -21.23 -7.86 9.73
C LEU A 138 -19.78 -7.47 10.01
N SER A 139 -18.84 -8.33 9.60
CA SER A 139 -17.41 -7.97 9.52
C SER A 139 -17.15 -6.88 8.47
N GLY A 140 -15.95 -6.27 8.48
CA GLY A 140 -15.54 -5.28 7.48
C GLY A 140 -15.65 -5.81 6.05
N GLY A 141 -15.12 -7.02 5.81
CA GLY A 141 -15.20 -7.69 4.52
C GLY A 141 -16.61 -8.01 4.07
N MET A 142 -17.48 -8.45 4.98
CA MET A 142 -18.88 -8.69 4.65
C MET A 142 -19.60 -7.39 4.29
N ARG A 143 -19.35 -6.29 5.01
CA ARG A 143 -19.90 -4.97 4.63
C ARG A 143 -19.44 -4.54 3.24
N GLN A 144 -18.18 -4.80 2.90
CA GLN A 144 -17.68 -4.51 1.56
C GLN A 144 -18.37 -5.35 0.48
N ARG A 145 -18.57 -6.64 0.71
CA ARG A 145 -19.34 -7.53 -0.18
C ARG A 145 -20.78 -7.05 -0.40
N VAL A 146 -21.44 -6.53 0.67
CA VAL A 146 -22.76 -5.89 0.52
C VAL A 146 -22.67 -4.67 -0.39
N GLY A 147 -21.63 -3.84 -0.25
CA GLY A 147 -21.34 -2.70 -1.13
C GLY A 147 -21.16 -3.12 -2.60
N PHE A 148 -20.40 -4.19 -2.84
CA PHE A 148 -20.24 -4.78 -4.18
C PHE A 148 -21.58 -5.32 -4.71
N ALA A 149 -22.31 -6.11 -3.93
CA ALA A 149 -23.61 -6.64 -4.33
C ALA A 149 -24.57 -5.52 -4.72
N ARG A 150 -24.65 -4.45 -3.91
CA ARG A 150 -25.49 -3.28 -4.19
C ARG A 150 -25.10 -2.57 -5.49
N ALA A 151 -23.81 -2.48 -5.76
CA ALA A 151 -23.33 -1.86 -7.00
C ALA A 151 -23.57 -2.74 -8.23
N LEU A 152 -23.45 -4.06 -8.09
CA LEU A 152 -23.56 -5.01 -9.20
C LEU A 152 -25.01 -5.42 -9.52
N VAL A 153 -25.95 -5.32 -8.56
CA VAL A 153 -27.35 -5.78 -8.73
C VAL A 153 -28.10 -5.05 -9.85
N VAL A 154 -27.67 -3.84 -10.17
CA VAL A 154 -28.23 -3.03 -11.27
C VAL A 154 -27.59 -3.32 -12.62
N GLU A 155 -26.69 -4.30 -12.67
CA GLU A 155 -25.97 -4.72 -13.88
C GLU A 155 -25.31 -3.54 -14.60
N PRO A 156 -24.37 -2.83 -13.92
CA PRO A 156 -23.74 -1.64 -14.50
C PRO A 156 -22.85 -2.02 -15.68
N GLU A 157 -22.83 -1.17 -16.70
CA GLU A 157 -21.89 -1.32 -17.81
C GLU A 157 -20.47 -0.97 -17.39
N VAL A 158 -20.30 0.05 -16.54
CA VAL A 158 -19.01 0.40 -15.93
C VAL A 158 -19.15 0.43 -14.41
N LEU A 159 -18.27 -0.31 -13.73
CA LEU A 159 -18.16 -0.33 -12.29
C LEU A 159 -17.01 0.57 -11.84
N PHE A 160 -17.33 1.63 -11.12
CA PHE A 160 -16.35 2.49 -10.46
C PHE A 160 -16.13 2.06 -9.01
N MET A 161 -14.88 2.13 -8.55
CA MET A 161 -14.51 1.80 -7.18
C MET A 161 -13.58 2.88 -6.63
N ASP A 162 -13.97 3.52 -5.53
CA ASP A 162 -13.16 4.54 -4.85
C ASP A 162 -12.47 3.91 -3.63
N GLU A 163 -11.19 3.58 -3.76
CA GLU A 163 -10.35 2.95 -2.73
C GLU A 163 -11.02 1.72 -2.05
N PRO A 164 -11.48 0.73 -2.83
CA PRO A 164 -12.44 -0.28 -2.36
C PRO A 164 -11.89 -1.22 -1.28
N PHE A 165 -10.57 -1.30 -1.12
CA PHE A 165 -9.93 -2.24 -0.19
C PHE A 165 -9.18 -1.55 0.96
N SER A 166 -9.13 -0.20 1.00
CA SER A 166 -8.33 0.56 1.97
C SER A 166 -8.80 0.45 3.42
N ALA A 167 -10.08 0.16 3.63
CA ALA A 167 -10.69 0.04 4.97
C ALA A 167 -10.70 -1.41 5.51
N LEU A 168 -9.99 -2.34 4.86
CA LEU A 168 -9.99 -3.76 5.19
C LEU A 168 -8.61 -4.21 5.69
N ASP A 169 -8.62 -5.23 6.55
CA ASP A 169 -7.38 -5.94 6.89
C ASP A 169 -6.78 -6.64 5.67
N VAL A 170 -5.48 -6.94 5.74
CA VAL A 170 -4.69 -7.45 4.60
C VAL A 170 -5.28 -8.73 4.01
N LEU A 171 -5.67 -9.70 4.84
CA LEU A 171 -6.18 -11.00 4.36
C LEU A 171 -7.56 -10.85 3.69
N THR A 172 -8.43 -10.08 4.31
CA THR A 172 -9.76 -9.78 3.74
C THR A 172 -9.65 -9.04 2.42
N ALA A 173 -8.76 -8.05 2.33
CA ALA A 173 -8.51 -7.32 1.10
C ALA A 173 -7.96 -8.21 -0.01
N GLU A 174 -7.04 -9.14 0.32
CA GLU A 174 -6.47 -10.09 -0.64
C GLU A 174 -7.53 -11.03 -1.21
N ASN A 175 -8.37 -11.61 -0.34
CA ASN A 175 -9.45 -12.48 -0.75
C ASN A 175 -10.44 -11.76 -1.68
N LEU A 176 -10.84 -10.53 -1.32
CA LEU A 176 -11.79 -9.75 -2.14
C LEU A 176 -11.20 -9.31 -3.49
N ARG A 177 -9.89 -9.02 -3.57
CA ARG A 177 -9.21 -8.75 -4.84
C ARG A 177 -9.22 -9.98 -5.75
N SER A 178 -8.93 -11.14 -5.19
CA SER A 178 -8.95 -12.42 -5.92
C SER A 178 -10.35 -12.75 -6.42
N GLU A 179 -11.37 -12.61 -5.59
CA GLU A 179 -12.78 -12.79 -5.97
C GLU A 179 -13.20 -11.82 -7.08
N LEU A 180 -12.83 -10.54 -6.97
CA LEU A 180 -13.14 -9.56 -8.03
C LEU A 180 -12.55 -9.97 -9.37
N LEU A 181 -11.28 -10.39 -9.38
CA LEU A 181 -10.62 -10.88 -10.60
C LEU A 181 -11.28 -12.14 -11.14
N GLU A 182 -11.68 -13.07 -10.27
CA GLU A 182 -12.38 -14.28 -10.67
C GLU A 182 -13.75 -13.97 -11.30
N LEU A 183 -14.56 -13.12 -10.66
CA LEU A 183 -15.85 -12.67 -11.19
C LEU A 183 -15.70 -11.97 -12.55
N TRP A 184 -14.64 -11.17 -12.72
CA TRP A 184 -14.32 -10.46 -13.95
C TRP A 184 -13.88 -11.39 -15.08
N HIS A 185 -12.88 -12.25 -14.85
CA HIS A 185 -12.32 -13.14 -15.86
C HIS A 185 -13.31 -14.24 -16.28
N ASN A 186 -14.09 -14.77 -15.34
CA ASN A 186 -15.12 -15.77 -15.63
C ASN A 186 -16.38 -15.17 -16.23
N LYS A 187 -16.42 -13.83 -16.44
CA LYS A 187 -17.59 -13.10 -16.95
C LYS A 187 -18.87 -13.38 -16.18
N THR A 188 -18.74 -13.62 -14.87
CA THR A 188 -19.87 -13.89 -13.97
C THR A 188 -20.68 -12.61 -13.71
N ILE A 189 -20.06 -11.45 -13.82
CA ILE A 189 -20.71 -10.13 -13.75
C ILE A 189 -20.89 -9.54 -15.14
N PRO A 190 -22.03 -8.86 -15.42
CA PRO A 190 -22.34 -8.30 -16.73
C PRO A 190 -21.60 -6.97 -17.03
N THR A 191 -20.71 -6.54 -16.15
CA THR A 191 -19.92 -5.32 -16.25
C THR A 191 -18.93 -5.42 -17.42
N ARG A 192 -18.85 -4.38 -18.24
CA ARG A 192 -17.99 -4.33 -19.44
C ARG A 192 -16.65 -3.64 -19.19
N ALA A 193 -16.55 -2.78 -18.18
CA ALA A 193 -15.30 -2.15 -17.73
C ALA A 193 -15.32 -1.89 -16.24
N ILE A 194 -14.13 -1.89 -15.63
CA ILE A 194 -13.94 -1.55 -14.22
C ILE A 194 -12.95 -0.39 -14.12
N PHE A 195 -13.28 0.62 -13.30
CA PHE A 195 -12.41 1.76 -13.03
C PHE A 195 -12.15 1.84 -11.54
N ILE A 196 -10.89 1.65 -11.13
CA ILE A 196 -10.47 1.61 -9.73
C ILE A 196 -9.65 2.84 -9.41
N VAL A 197 -10.07 3.58 -8.41
CA VAL A 197 -9.26 4.64 -7.78
C VAL A 197 -8.51 4.03 -6.60
N THR A 198 -7.21 4.18 -6.57
CA THR A 198 -6.37 3.69 -5.47
C THR A 198 -5.13 4.56 -5.27
N HIS A 199 -4.55 4.50 -4.07
CA HIS A 199 -3.22 5.04 -3.79
C HIS A 199 -2.18 3.91 -3.62
N ASN A 200 -2.61 2.65 -3.65
CA ASN A 200 -1.75 1.48 -3.50
C ASN A 200 -1.23 1.02 -4.87
N ILE A 201 0.09 1.11 -5.06
CA ILE A 201 0.76 0.76 -6.32
C ILE A 201 0.61 -0.73 -6.64
N GLU A 202 0.84 -1.61 -5.66
CA GLU A 202 0.74 -3.05 -5.87
C GLU A 202 -0.68 -3.48 -6.24
N GLU A 203 -1.69 -2.86 -5.64
CA GLU A 203 -3.09 -3.09 -5.97
C GLU A 203 -3.37 -2.73 -7.43
N ALA A 204 -2.91 -1.55 -7.88
CA ALA A 204 -3.05 -1.14 -9.27
C ALA A 204 -2.36 -2.12 -10.23
N VAL A 205 -1.11 -2.52 -9.91
CA VAL A 205 -0.36 -3.49 -10.73
C VAL A 205 -0.99 -4.88 -10.69
N LEU A 206 -1.58 -5.30 -9.59
CA LEU A 206 -2.22 -6.61 -9.45
C LEU A 206 -3.50 -6.72 -10.29
N LEU A 207 -4.34 -5.68 -10.25
CA LEU A 207 -5.71 -5.71 -10.77
C LEU A 207 -5.84 -5.17 -12.20
N ALA A 208 -5.13 -4.09 -12.55
CA ALA A 208 -5.46 -3.31 -13.72
C ALA A 208 -4.76 -3.77 -15.01
N ASP A 209 -5.49 -3.73 -16.14
CA ASP A 209 -4.92 -3.90 -17.47
C ASP A 209 -4.26 -2.62 -17.98
N ARG A 210 -4.66 -1.47 -17.40
CA ARG A 210 -4.13 -0.14 -17.72
C ARG A 210 -4.06 0.71 -16.46
N ILE A 211 -2.94 1.42 -16.28
CA ILE A 211 -2.70 2.29 -15.13
C ILE A 211 -2.50 3.72 -15.61
N ILE A 212 -3.27 4.63 -15.00
CA ILE A 212 -3.16 6.07 -15.18
C ILE A 212 -2.64 6.65 -13.89
N VAL A 213 -1.46 7.28 -13.93
CA VAL A 213 -0.86 7.91 -12.76
C VAL A 213 -1.17 9.40 -12.77
N LEU A 214 -1.82 9.86 -11.71
CA LEU A 214 -2.20 11.26 -11.53
C LEU A 214 -1.19 11.97 -10.62
N GLY A 215 -0.67 13.10 -11.08
CA GLY A 215 0.11 14.06 -10.28
C GLY A 215 -0.80 14.94 -9.43
N ARG A 216 -0.20 15.82 -8.63
CA ARG A 216 -0.92 16.78 -7.77
C ARG A 216 -0.50 18.21 -8.06
N ASN A 217 -1.30 19.18 -7.57
CA ASN A 217 -1.05 20.62 -7.53
C ASN A 217 -0.92 21.31 -8.91
N PRO A 218 -1.92 21.32 -9.77
CA PRO A 218 -3.18 20.58 -9.78
C PRO A 218 -3.04 19.14 -10.27
N GLY A 219 -4.10 18.31 -10.09
CA GLY A 219 -4.16 16.95 -10.61
C GLY A 219 -4.01 16.94 -12.14
N HIS A 220 -3.07 16.17 -12.66
CA HIS A 220 -2.80 16.01 -14.10
C HIS A 220 -2.29 14.60 -14.38
N VAL A 221 -2.56 14.08 -15.57
CA VAL A 221 -2.06 12.76 -15.98
C VAL A 221 -0.55 12.86 -16.21
N ARG A 222 0.23 12.11 -15.42
CA ARG A 222 1.68 12.01 -15.56
C ARG A 222 2.09 10.92 -16.54
N THR A 223 1.41 9.79 -16.49
CA THR A 223 1.62 8.68 -17.41
C THR A 223 0.35 7.85 -17.50
N ASP A 224 0.17 7.21 -18.63
CA ASP A 224 -0.94 6.32 -18.96
C ASP A 224 -0.37 5.18 -19.79
N PHE A 225 -0.47 3.94 -19.29
CA PHE A 225 0.15 2.79 -19.96
C PHE A 225 -0.61 1.49 -19.68
N ARG A 226 -0.46 0.53 -20.59
CA ARG A 226 -0.98 -0.83 -20.43
C ARG A 226 -0.01 -1.69 -19.65
N VAL A 227 -0.56 -2.53 -18.76
CA VAL A 227 0.21 -3.52 -18.00
C VAL A 227 0.41 -4.75 -18.87
N ALA A 228 1.65 -5.01 -19.27
CA ALA A 228 1.98 -6.14 -20.14
C ALA A 228 2.08 -7.48 -19.40
N ILE A 229 1.94 -7.51 -18.08
CA ILE A 229 2.00 -8.72 -17.25
C ILE A 229 0.64 -9.42 -17.33
N PRO A 230 0.55 -10.69 -17.80
CA PRO A 230 -0.71 -11.41 -17.88
C PRO A 230 -1.22 -11.81 -16.48
N HIS A 231 -2.53 -12.00 -16.33
CA HIS A 231 -3.14 -12.59 -15.15
C HIS A 231 -3.03 -14.14 -15.17
N PRO A 232 -2.94 -14.83 -14.00
CA PRO A 232 -2.76 -14.26 -12.66
C PRO A 232 -1.35 -13.70 -12.48
N ARG A 233 -1.22 -12.59 -11.75
CA ARG A 233 0.05 -11.91 -11.51
C ARG A 233 0.66 -12.34 -10.19
N ASP A 234 1.94 -12.75 -10.23
CA ASP A 234 2.72 -13.08 -9.05
C ASP A 234 3.49 -11.84 -8.57
N ARG A 235 3.21 -11.39 -7.35
CA ARG A 235 3.91 -10.25 -6.71
C ARG A 235 5.41 -10.46 -6.56
N LYS A 236 5.86 -11.71 -6.49
CA LYS A 236 7.29 -12.07 -6.39
C LYS A 236 7.99 -12.09 -7.74
N ALA A 237 7.24 -12.03 -8.84
CA ALA A 237 7.82 -12.04 -10.18
C ALA A 237 8.63 -10.76 -10.44
N PRO A 238 9.84 -10.86 -11.02
CA PRO A 238 10.68 -9.67 -11.30
C PRO A 238 9.98 -8.59 -12.12
N ALA A 239 9.14 -8.98 -13.08
CA ALA A 239 8.39 -8.03 -13.90
C ALA A 239 7.37 -7.23 -13.08
N PHE A 240 6.73 -7.85 -12.08
CA PHE A 240 5.82 -7.18 -11.16
C PHE A 240 6.56 -6.13 -10.33
N THR A 241 7.66 -6.53 -9.68
CA THR A 241 8.47 -5.63 -8.85
C THR A 241 9.04 -4.47 -9.67
N GLN A 242 9.54 -4.71 -10.90
CA GLN A 242 10.03 -3.66 -11.78
C GLN A 242 8.95 -2.65 -12.16
N LEU A 243 7.71 -3.09 -12.37
CA LEU A 243 6.60 -2.21 -12.69
C LEU A 243 6.17 -1.38 -11.48
N VAL A 244 6.10 -1.99 -10.29
CA VAL A 244 5.87 -1.27 -9.02
C VAL A 244 6.93 -0.18 -8.84
N ASP A 245 8.19 -0.54 -9.03
CA ASP A 245 9.32 0.37 -8.96
C ASP A 245 9.26 1.52 -9.98
N TYR A 246 8.86 1.24 -11.21
CA TYR A 246 8.64 2.27 -12.22
C TYR A 246 7.57 3.28 -11.79
N ILE A 247 6.42 2.78 -11.31
CA ILE A 247 5.31 3.64 -10.87
C ILE A 247 5.74 4.49 -9.67
N TYR A 248 6.45 3.89 -8.71
CA TYR A 248 6.99 4.62 -7.57
C TYR A 248 7.89 5.79 -8.01
N LYS A 249 8.82 5.57 -8.95
CA LYS A 249 9.64 6.64 -9.54
C LYS A 249 8.80 7.73 -10.18
N VAL A 250 7.76 7.35 -10.92
CA VAL A 250 6.83 8.32 -11.52
C VAL A 250 6.15 9.16 -10.45
N LEU A 251 5.78 8.60 -9.32
CA LEU A 251 5.08 9.31 -8.24
C LEU A 251 6.02 10.23 -7.44
N THR A 252 7.25 9.78 -7.17
CA THR A 252 8.20 10.48 -6.28
C THR A 252 9.07 11.52 -6.98
N GLN A 253 9.14 11.50 -8.34
CA GLN A 253 9.91 12.46 -9.13
C GLN A 253 8.99 13.38 -9.96
N PRO A 254 8.29 14.32 -9.33
CA PRO A 254 7.20 15.08 -9.98
C PRO A 254 7.65 15.97 -11.14
N GLU A 255 8.91 16.39 -11.19
CA GLU A 255 9.45 17.32 -12.21
C GLU A 255 10.23 16.61 -13.34
N ALA A 256 10.56 15.32 -13.19
CA ALA A 256 11.24 14.55 -14.21
C ALA A 256 10.26 13.97 -15.22
N LYS A 257 10.64 13.87 -16.49
CA LYS A 257 9.92 13.03 -17.46
C LYS A 257 9.87 11.60 -16.91
N PRO A 258 8.69 10.92 -16.95
CA PRO A 258 8.62 9.53 -16.54
C PRO A 258 9.72 8.72 -17.24
N PRO A 259 10.47 7.87 -16.52
CA PRO A 259 11.45 6.99 -17.14
C PRO A 259 10.75 6.07 -18.15
N ALA A 260 11.49 5.55 -19.13
CA ALA A 260 10.94 4.58 -20.06
C ALA A 260 10.48 3.31 -19.30
N LEU A 261 9.32 2.78 -19.66
CA LEU A 261 8.81 1.53 -19.10
C LEU A 261 9.85 0.40 -19.27
N PRO A 262 10.22 -0.31 -18.21
CA PRO A 262 11.26 -1.33 -18.24
C PRO A 262 10.86 -2.63 -18.95
N LEU A 263 9.75 -2.65 -19.69
CA LEU A 263 9.19 -3.87 -20.25
C LEU A 263 9.68 -4.09 -21.69
N THR A 264 10.63 -5.01 -21.85
CA THR A 264 10.76 -5.79 -23.09
C THR A 264 9.86 -7.03 -23.00
N PRO A 265 9.27 -7.51 -24.10
CA PRO A 265 8.42 -8.71 -24.12
C PRO A 265 9.14 -9.99 -23.64
N GLU A 266 10.45 -9.94 -23.44
CA GLU A 266 11.29 -11.11 -23.17
C GLU A 266 11.88 -11.18 -21.75
N GLY A 267 11.47 -10.30 -20.81
CA GLY A 267 11.76 -10.45 -19.38
C GLY A 267 13.25 -10.58 -18.99
N ARG A 268 14.18 -9.96 -19.71
CA ARG A 268 15.59 -9.94 -19.31
C ARG A 268 15.89 -8.82 -18.33
N PRO A 269 16.58 -9.09 -17.21
CA PRO A 269 16.85 -8.09 -16.19
C PRO A 269 17.85 -7.06 -16.70
N VAL A 270 17.45 -5.79 -16.74
CA VAL A 270 18.42 -4.69 -16.73
C VAL A 270 18.93 -4.60 -15.28
N ARG A 271 20.20 -4.93 -15.08
CA ARG A 271 20.88 -4.65 -13.82
C ARG A 271 20.97 -3.13 -13.65
N ASP A 272 20.26 -2.54 -12.72
CA ASP A 272 20.85 -1.73 -11.67
C ASP A 272 19.82 -0.98 -10.80
N GLN A 273 20.21 -0.81 -9.56
CA GLN A 273 19.71 0.05 -8.48
C GLN A 273 18.42 -0.37 -7.76
N ARG A 274 18.68 -0.98 -6.63
CA ARG A 274 17.81 -1.35 -5.52
C ARG A 274 16.88 -0.20 -5.14
N GLN A 275 15.60 -0.42 -5.24
CA GLN A 275 14.60 0.45 -4.65
C GLN A 275 14.30 0.03 -3.21
N MET A 276 14.10 1.05 -2.41
CA MET A 276 14.02 0.95 -0.97
C MET A 276 12.55 0.90 -0.56
N HIS A 277 12.01 -0.29 -0.35
CA HIS A 277 10.83 -0.44 0.51
C HIS A 277 11.33 -0.43 1.95
N TYR A 278 10.84 0.51 2.74
CA TYR A 278 11.04 0.45 4.17
C TYR A 278 10.22 -0.73 4.70
N GLN A 279 10.95 -1.76 5.08
CA GLN A 279 10.37 -2.86 5.81
C GLN A 279 10.01 -2.34 7.19
N MET A 280 8.77 -2.58 7.62
CA MET A 280 8.31 -2.23 8.95
C MET A 280 9.22 -2.88 9.99
N LEU A 281 9.82 -2.08 10.87
CA LEU A 281 10.66 -2.57 11.95
C LEU A 281 9.75 -3.16 13.03
N PRO A 282 9.96 -4.42 13.42
CA PRO A 282 9.25 -4.99 14.57
C PRO A 282 9.63 -4.25 15.84
N HIS A 283 8.64 -3.89 16.67
CA HIS A 283 8.84 -3.11 17.90
C HIS A 283 9.43 -3.97 19.01
N ALA A 284 10.65 -4.46 18.80
CA ALA A 284 11.39 -5.29 19.75
C ALA A 284 12.66 -4.60 20.22
N ARG A 285 12.97 -4.76 21.52
CA ARG A 285 14.24 -4.27 22.08
C ARG A 285 15.34 -5.31 21.84
N PRO A 286 16.61 -4.88 21.61
CA PRO A 286 17.74 -5.80 21.42
C PRO A 286 17.91 -6.85 22.52
N GLY A 287 17.64 -6.48 23.79
CA GLY A 287 17.68 -7.42 24.91
C GLY A 287 16.62 -8.53 24.83
N GLY A 288 15.42 -8.24 24.29
CA GLY A 288 14.40 -9.27 24.06
C GLY A 288 14.81 -10.25 22.97
N ILE A 289 15.48 -9.75 21.91
CA ILE A 289 16.03 -10.61 20.85
C ILE A 289 17.11 -11.54 21.41
N ALA A 290 18.03 -11.02 22.23
CA ALA A 290 19.07 -11.83 22.87
C ALA A 290 18.45 -12.94 23.75
N GLY A 291 17.50 -12.58 24.63
CA GLY A 291 16.85 -13.54 25.52
C GLY A 291 16.10 -14.65 24.76
N LEU A 292 15.39 -14.31 23.68
CA LEU A 292 14.74 -15.31 22.83
C LEU A 292 15.74 -16.32 22.23
N LEU A 293 16.88 -15.82 21.74
CA LEU A 293 17.91 -16.68 21.12
C LEU A 293 18.62 -17.55 22.15
N GLU A 294 18.86 -17.07 23.38
CA GLU A 294 19.38 -17.84 24.49
C GLU A 294 18.46 -19.01 24.84
N ILE A 295 17.16 -18.78 24.96
CA ILE A 295 16.16 -19.82 25.23
C ILE A 295 16.09 -20.83 24.10
N LEU A 296 16.12 -20.39 22.85
CA LEU A 296 16.17 -21.31 21.70
C LEU A 296 17.42 -22.20 21.73
N LEU A 297 18.58 -21.68 22.18
CA LEU A 297 19.78 -22.51 22.37
C LEU A 297 19.58 -23.59 23.43
N ASP A 298 18.94 -23.25 24.55
CA ASP A 298 18.63 -24.22 25.61
C ASP A 298 17.65 -25.30 25.13
N HIS A 299 16.81 -24.98 24.14
CA HIS A 299 15.88 -25.91 23.47
C HIS A 299 16.48 -26.58 22.22
N ASN A 300 17.80 -26.79 22.19
CA ASN A 300 18.51 -27.41 21.06
C ASN A 300 18.40 -26.65 19.72
N GLY A 301 18.21 -25.36 19.77
CA GLY A 301 18.22 -24.45 18.61
C GLY A 301 16.92 -24.36 17.82
N LYS A 302 15.86 -25.05 18.26
CA LYS A 302 14.56 -25.02 17.58
C LYS A 302 13.42 -25.30 18.55
N ASP A 303 12.32 -24.52 18.47
CA ASP A 303 11.07 -24.80 19.17
C ASP A 303 9.85 -24.17 18.47
N ASP A 304 8.66 -24.62 18.84
CA ASP A 304 7.37 -24.06 18.42
C ASP A 304 7.12 -22.70 19.09
N ILE A 305 6.69 -21.70 18.33
CA ILE A 305 6.52 -20.32 18.82
C ILE A 305 5.45 -20.23 19.94
N TYR A 306 4.40 -21.04 19.89
CA TYR A 306 3.38 -21.07 20.96
C TYR A 306 3.92 -21.67 22.26
N ARG A 307 4.77 -22.71 22.15
CA ARG A 307 5.47 -23.26 23.33
C ARG A 307 6.41 -22.24 23.95
N LEU A 308 7.18 -21.52 23.12
CA LEU A 308 8.07 -20.45 23.61
C LEU A 308 7.28 -19.34 24.32
N ALA A 309 6.08 -19.00 23.85
CA ALA A 309 5.21 -18.04 24.52
C ALA A 309 4.76 -18.55 25.89
N ASP A 310 4.34 -19.80 25.99
CA ASP A 310 3.92 -20.43 27.24
C ASP A 310 5.09 -20.50 28.26
N ASP A 311 6.29 -20.93 27.83
CA ASP A 311 7.48 -21.06 28.68
C ASP A 311 7.95 -19.71 29.20
N LEU A 312 7.78 -18.64 28.43
CA LEU A 312 8.11 -17.26 28.79
C LEU A 312 7.00 -16.55 29.57
N ALA A 313 5.82 -17.15 29.70
CA ALA A 313 4.60 -16.52 30.24
C ALA A 313 4.27 -15.20 29.49
N PHE A 314 4.47 -15.18 28.18
CA PHE A 314 4.09 -14.10 27.27
C PHE A 314 2.79 -14.43 26.55
N GLU A 315 2.00 -13.39 26.27
CA GLU A 315 0.99 -13.53 25.24
C GLU A 315 1.67 -13.63 23.86
N ILE A 316 1.09 -14.39 22.95
CA ILE A 316 1.69 -14.63 21.62
C ILE A 316 1.95 -13.30 20.88
N ASP A 317 1.06 -12.32 21.05
CA ASP A 317 1.17 -10.99 20.44
C ASP A 317 2.35 -10.17 20.96
N ASP A 318 2.85 -10.47 22.17
CA ASP A 318 4.05 -9.85 22.75
C ASP A 318 5.34 -10.53 22.27
N LEU A 319 5.29 -11.84 21.98
CA LEU A 319 6.44 -12.59 21.48
C LEU A 319 6.68 -12.39 19.99
N LEU A 320 5.63 -12.30 19.16
CA LEU A 320 5.75 -12.19 17.72
C LEU A 320 6.66 -11.04 17.25
N PRO A 321 6.60 -9.80 17.80
CA PRO A 321 7.53 -8.74 17.39
C PRO A 321 9.00 -9.08 17.64
N ILE A 322 9.31 -9.86 18.69
CA ILE A 322 10.68 -10.28 19.03
C ILE A 322 11.15 -11.35 18.02
N VAL A 323 10.29 -12.29 17.68
CA VAL A 323 10.55 -13.31 16.65
C VAL A 323 10.78 -12.67 15.30
N ASP A 324 9.91 -11.73 14.89
CA ASP A 324 10.02 -11.01 13.62
C ASP A 324 11.32 -10.18 13.54
N ALA A 325 11.71 -9.54 14.65
CA ALA A 325 12.96 -8.78 14.73
C ALA A 325 14.19 -9.69 14.58
N ALA A 326 14.21 -10.83 15.26
CA ALA A 326 15.29 -11.79 15.18
C ALA A 326 15.37 -12.42 13.77
N GLN A 327 14.22 -12.66 13.12
CA GLN A 327 14.16 -13.12 11.74
C GLN A 327 14.64 -12.05 10.76
N LEU A 328 14.23 -10.79 10.92
CA LEU A 328 14.67 -9.66 10.11
C LEU A 328 16.19 -9.49 10.16
N LEU A 329 16.78 -9.63 11.32
CA LEU A 329 18.23 -9.58 11.52
C LEU A 329 18.96 -10.84 11.03
N GLY A 330 18.24 -11.89 10.64
CA GLY A 330 18.81 -13.14 10.16
C GLY A 330 19.31 -14.05 11.28
N PHE A 331 18.95 -13.80 12.53
CA PHE A 331 19.36 -14.60 13.69
C PHE A 331 18.53 -15.86 13.89
N LEU A 332 17.29 -15.89 13.37
CA LEU A 332 16.45 -17.07 13.34
C LEU A 332 15.70 -17.20 12.01
N LYS A 333 15.11 -18.36 11.79
CA LYS A 333 14.24 -18.67 10.65
C LYS A 333 12.95 -19.31 11.17
N VAL A 334 11.81 -18.79 10.75
CA VAL A 334 10.51 -19.38 11.04
C VAL A 334 10.05 -20.24 9.88
N THR A 335 9.59 -21.48 10.17
CA THR A 335 9.05 -22.40 9.18
C THR A 335 7.92 -23.20 9.83
N GLU A 336 6.71 -23.11 9.28
CA GLU A 336 5.52 -23.84 9.74
C GLU A 336 5.18 -23.67 11.23
N GLY A 337 5.49 -22.50 11.82
CA GLY A 337 5.24 -22.19 13.24
C GLY A 337 6.42 -22.46 14.16
N ASP A 338 7.47 -23.15 13.69
CA ASP A 338 8.70 -23.40 14.44
C ASP A 338 9.73 -22.29 14.21
N ALA A 339 10.31 -21.76 15.29
CA ALA A 339 11.48 -20.89 15.28
C ALA A 339 12.76 -21.72 15.37
N ALA A 340 13.65 -21.58 14.41
CA ALA A 340 14.95 -22.24 14.40
C ALA A 340 16.08 -21.19 14.35
N ILE A 341 17.03 -21.30 15.28
CA ILE A 341 18.17 -20.41 15.36
C ILE A 341 19.14 -20.63 14.18
N THR A 342 19.66 -19.57 13.60
CA THR A 342 20.69 -19.65 12.56
C THR A 342 22.09 -19.73 13.17
N PRO A 343 23.13 -20.12 12.38
CA PRO A 343 24.51 -20.11 12.88
C PRO A 343 24.96 -18.74 13.41
N ILE A 344 24.55 -17.64 12.77
CA ILE A 344 24.84 -16.26 13.23
C ILE A 344 24.05 -15.94 14.51
N GLY A 345 22.80 -16.39 14.61
CA GLY A 345 22.00 -16.23 15.82
C GLY A 345 22.59 -16.99 17.01
N ALA A 346 23.09 -18.20 16.78
CA ALA A 346 23.77 -18.98 17.81
C ALA A 346 25.10 -18.34 18.24
N GLU A 347 25.87 -17.78 17.30
CA GLU A 347 27.08 -17.00 17.63
C GLU A 347 26.72 -15.77 18.46
N TYR A 348 25.66 -15.04 18.06
CA TYR A 348 25.18 -13.85 18.78
C TYR A 348 24.80 -14.18 20.24
N ALA A 349 23.99 -15.22 20.46
CA ALA A 349 23.53 -15.61 21.78
C ALA A 349 24.65 -16.11 22.70
N ASN A 350 25.68 -16.77 22.17
CA ASN A 350 26.83 -17.29 22.92
C ASN A 350 27.98 -16.29 23.12
N SER A 351 27.88 -15.09 22.54
CA SER A 351 28.98 -14.11 22.55
C SER A 351 28.90 -13.16 23.72
N GLU A 352 30.07 -12.61 24.11
CA GLU A 352 30.14 -11.48 25.05
C GLU A 352 29.52 -10.21 24.42
N ILE A 353 29.10 -9.27 25.25
CA ILE A 353 28.31 -8.07 24.89
C ILE A 353 28.96 -7.23 23.76
N LEU A 354 30.29 -7.13 23.72
CA LEU A 354 30.96 -6.39 22.66
C LEU A 354 30.79 -7.11 21.29
N ARG A 355 30.95 -8.43 21.28
CA ARG A 355 30.79 -9.22 20.07
C ARG A 355 29.31 -9.28 19.63
N GLN A 356 28.38 -9.35 20.58
CA GLN A 356 26.96 -9.22 20.31
C GLN A 356 26.63 -7.91 19.59
N LYS A 357 27.16 -6.77 20.04
CA LYS A 357 26.97 -5.48 19.39
C LYS A 357 27.54 -5.44 17.96
N GLU A 358 28.70 -6.04 17.72
CA GLU A 358 29.30 -6.14 16.39
C GLU A 358 28.42 -6.96 15.43
N LEU A 359 27.96 -8.13 15.88
CA LEU A 359 27.09 -9.00 15.08
C LEU A 359 25.74 -8.31 14.80
N PHE A 360 25.17 -7.64 15.81
CA PHE A 360 23.94 -6.88 15.62
C PHE A 360 24.14 -5.71 14.66
N ARG A 361 25.26 -4.99 14.75
CA ARG A 361 25.62 -3.89 13.84
C ARG A 361 25.68 -4.37 12.39
N SER A 362 26.38 -5.47 12.12
CA SER A 362 26.49 -6.04 10.78
C SER A 362 25.11 -6.46 10.26
N ALA A 363 24.36 -7.22 11.05
CA ALA A 363 23.03 -7.68 10.70
C ALA A 363 22.05 -6.51 10.43
N ALA A 364 22.09 -5.47 11.27
CA ALA A 364 21.25 -4.29 11.14
C ALA A 364 21.57 -3.48 9.87
N VAL A 365 22.86 -3.28 9.55
CA VAL A 365 23.26 -2.57 8.33
C VAL A 365 22.93 -3.38 7.08
N ASP A 366 23.10 -4.71 7.13
CA ASP A 366 22.87 -5.58 5.97
C ASP A 366 21.37 -5.77 5.68
N ASN A 367 20.54 -5.91 6.71
CA ASN A 367 19.14 -6.31 6.55
C ASN A 367 18.13 -5.19 6.78
N VAL A 368 18.49 -4.09 7.47
CA VAL A 368 17.58 -3.01 7.83
C VAL A 368 17.86 -1.74 7.03
N LEU A 369 17.00 -1.48 6.06
CA LEU A 369 17.17 -0.36 5.14
C LEU A 369 17.20 1.00 5.84
N LEU A 370 16.29 1.25 6.79
CA LEU A 370 16.18 2.52 7.50
C LEU A 370 17.49 2.83 8.25
N LEU A 371 18.05 1.88 8.99
CA LEU A 371 19.31 2.07 9.71
C LEU A 371 20.47 2.36 8.75
N ARG A 372 20.56 1.63 7.65
CA ARG A 372 21.57 1.88 6.60
C ARG A 372 21.46 3.28 6.01
N GLN A 373 20.26 3.79 5.83
CA GLN A 373 20.05 5.14 5.29
C GLN A 373 20.40 6.23 6.29
N ILE A 374 20.04 6.04 7.57
CA ILE A 374 20.42 6.99 8.63
C ILE A 374 21.93 7.11 8.68
N VAL A 375 22.66 5.98 8.70
CA VAL A 375 24.14 5.98 8.70
C VAL A 375 24.70 6.71 7.48
N ARG A 376 24.25 6.37 6.27
CA ARG A 376 24.70 7.02 5.02
C ARG A 376 24.39 8.51 4.99
N ALA A 377 23.23 8.92 5.50
CA ALA A 377 22.85 10.32 5.53
C ALA A 377 23.76 11.14 6.49
N ILE A 378 24.11 10.55 7.64
CA ILE A 378 25.07 11.14 8.58
C ILE A 378 26.47 11.26 7.92
N GLU A 379 26.95 10.18 7.31
CA GLU A 379 28.27 10.16 6.66
C GLU A 379 28.39 11.19 5.53
N ALA A 380 27.31 11.41 4.78
CA ALA A 380 27.27 12.34 3.65
C ALA A 380 27.25 13.83 4.06
N LYS A 381 26.92 14.15 5.32
CA LYS A 381 26.88 15.52 5.83
C LYS A 381 28.22 15.94 6.44
N SER A 382 28.64 17.19 6.18
CA SER A 382 29.88 17.76 6.75
C SER A 382 29.81 17.93 8.28
N ASP A 383 28.62 18.23 8.81
CA ASP A 383 28.37 18.38 10.23
C ASP A 383 28.04 17.04 10.94
N LYS A 384 28.13 15.93 10.20
CA LYS A 384 27.85 14.57 10.71
C LYS A 384 26.56 14.46 11.49
N SER A 385 25.54 15.22 11.07
CA SER A 385 24.24 15.20 11.73
C SER A 385 23.08 15.36 10.73
N VAL A 386 21.94 14.71 11.04
CA VAL A 386 20.73 14.75 10.20
C VAL A 386 19.52 15.01 11.09
N PRO A 387 18.63 15.97 10.76
CA PRO A 387 17.38 16.15 11.50
C PRO A 387 16.50 14.91 11.43
N GLU A 388 15.82 14.58 12.51
CA GLU A 388 14.83 13.50 12.58
C GLU A 388 13.68 13.72 11.58
N GLU A 389 13.26 14.96 11.42
CA GLU A 389 12.18 15.37 10.49
C GLU A 389 12.39 14.85 9.07
N PHE A 390 13.66 14.76 8.61
CA PHE A 390 13.97 14.21 7.29
C PHE A 390 13.49 12.74 7.13
N PHE A 391 13.67 11.92 8.16
CA PHE A 391 13.22 10.52 8.13
C PHE A 391 11.74 10.39 8.48
N HIS A 392 11.21 11.32 9.28
CA HIS A 392 9.79 11.41 9.57
C HIS A 392 8.98 11.62 8.28
N ASP A 393 9.36 12.63 7.48
CA ASP A 393 8.72 12.92 6.19
C ASP A 393 8.78 11.73 5.22
N VAL A 394 9.91 11.02 5.20
CA VAL A 394 10.10 9.85 4.31
C VAL A 394 9.26 8.65 4.76
N LEU A 395 9.11 8.43 6.06
CA LEU A 395 8.35 7.32 6.61
C LEU A 395 6.84 7.60 6.59
N ASP A 396 6.39 8.84 6.77
CA ASP A 396 4.99 9.25 6.66
C ASP A 396 4.39 9.00 5.26
N GLU A 397 5.25 8.87 4.25
CA GLU A 397 4.79 8.47 2.92
C GLU A 397 4.32 7.00 2.88
N GLN A 398 4.74 6.15 3.84
CA GLN A 398 4.48 4.71 3.84
C GLN A 398 3.71 4.23 5.07
N PHE A 399 3.81 4.93 6.19
CA PHE A 399 3.21 4.57 7.47
C PHE A 399 2.23 5.66 7.95
N SER A 400 1.38 5.33 8.92
CA SER A 400 0.60 6.33 9.64
C SER A 400 1.50 7.15 10.56
N GLU A 401 1.10 8.36 10.95
CA GLU A 401 1.85 9.26 11.83
C GLU A 401 2.28 8.55 13.15
N ASP A 402 1.35 7.82 13.78
CA ASP A 402 1.63 7.04 15.00
C ASP A 402 2.66 5.93 14.74
N GLU A 403 2.58 5.26 13.58
CA GLU A 403 3.50 4.19 13.22
C GLU A 403 4.88 4.75 12.84
N THR A 404 4.94 5.87 12.13
CA THR A 404 6.20 6.58 11.83
C THR A 404 7.00 6.89 13.09
N VAL A 405 6.33 7.41 14.13
CA VAL A 405 6.97 7.68 15.43
C VAL A 405 7.55 6.38 16.03
N ARG A 406 6.78 5.29 16.04
CA ARG A 406 7.23 3.99 16.55
C ARG A 406 8.40 3.41 15.76
N GLN A 407 8.38 3.55 14.45
CA GLN A 407 9.46 3.10 13.56
C GLN A 407 10.76 3.85 13.84
N LEU A 408 10.69 5.18 14.04
CA LEU A 408 11.84 6.01 14.42
C LEU A 408 12.36 5.67 15.82
N GLU A 409 11.48 5.47 16.80
CA GLU A 409 11.87 5.03 18.14
C GLU A 409 12.59 3.67 18.11
N THR A 410 12.09 2.72 17.33
CA THR A 410 12.72 1.41 17.16
C THR A 410 14.08 1.54 16.47
N ALA A 411 14.18 2.36 15.42
CA ALA A 411 15.43 2.63 14.73
C ALA A 411 16.47 3.31 15.64
N ILE A 412 16.05 4.26 16.48
CA ILE A 412 16.91 4.92 17.46
C ILE A 412 17.44 3.90 18.48
N ASN A 413 16.57 3.03 19.01
CA ASN A 413 16.98 2.01 20.00
C ASN A 413 17.99 1.02 19.40
N TRP A 414 17.74 0.54 18.18
CA TRP A 414 18.62 -0.40 17.49
C TRP A 414 19.95 0.25 17.07
N GLY A 415 19.88 1.46 16.53
CA GLY A 415 21.08 2.21 16.10
C GLY A 415 22.02 2.56 17.24
N ARG A 416 21.47 2.96 18.39
CA ARG A 416 22.25 3.23 19.61
C ARG A 416 22.86 1.95 20.20
N TYR A 417 22.09 0.86 20.28
CA TYR A 417 22.60 -0.43 20.75
C TYR A 417 23.76 -0.93 19.88
N ALA A 418 23.62 -0.81 18.56
CA ALA A 418 24.63 -1.23 17.58
C ALA A 418 25.80 -0.23 17.44
N GLU A 419 25.79 0.90 18.16
CA GLU A 419 26.76 2.00 18.03
C GLU A 419 26.91 2.49 16.57
N LEU A 420 25.81 2.50 15.81
CA LEU A 420 25.76 2.97 14.42
C LEU A 420 25.66 4.50 14.37
N PHE A 421 24.88 5.08 15.25
CA PHE A 421 24.68 6.50 15.44
C PHE A 421 24.16 6.78 16.86
N ASP A 422 24.23 8.04 17.28
CA ASP A 422 23.56 8.53 18.47
C ASP A 422 22.39 9.44 18.10
N PHE A 423 21.52 9.73 19.06
CA PHE A 423 20.36 10.60 18.87
C PHE A 423 20.33 11.69 19.94
N ASP A 424 20.46 12.94 19.50
CA ASP A 424 20.28 14.11 20.36
C ASP A 424 18.79 14.45 20.46
N ALA A 425 18.18 14.03 21.57
CA ALA A 425 16.75 14.26 21.83
C ALA A 425 16.40 15.75 22.01
N SER A 426 17.37 16.60 22.44
CA SER A 426 17.14 18.03 22.66
C SER A 426 17.04 18.79 21.34
N ARG A 427 17.78 18.35 20.32
CA ARG A 427 17.83 18.93 18.98
C ARG A 427 17.06 18.10 17.94
N ARG A 428 16.54 16.93 18.34
CA ARG A 428 15.90 15.95 17.45
C ARG A 428 16.76 15.65 16.22
N ARG A 429 18.01 15.20 16.46
CA ARG A 429 18.96 14.92 15.37
C ARG A 429 19.69 13.59 15.59
N PHE A 430 19.88 12.86 14.51
CA PHE A 430 20.81 11.74 14.43
C PHE A 430 22.22 12.29 14.28
N ILE A 431 23.18 11.78 15.05
CA ILE A 431 24.57 12.24 15.07
C ILE A 431 25.54 11.05 15.02
N GLN A 432 26.76 11.30 14.56
CA GLN A 432 27.82 10.29 14.59
C GLN A 432 28.22 9.99 16.05
N PRO A 433 28.48 8.68 16.41
CA PRO A 433 28.92 8.34 17.76
C PRO A 433 30.27 8.99 18.12
N GLU A 434 30.42 9.49 19.34
CA GLU A 434 31.62 10.22 19.80
C GLU A 434 32.93 9.41 19.66
N LYS A 435 32.91 8.10 19.82
CA LYS A 435 34.07 7.23 19.62
C LYS A 435 34.66 7.26 18.21
N GLN A 436 33.84 7.42 17.17
CA GLN A 436 34.28 7.49 15.78
C GLN A 436 34.85 8.85 15.41
N LEU A 437 34.52 9.91 16.14
CA LEU A 437 35.08 11.24 15.96
C LEU A 437 36.53 11.33 16.47
N GLN A 438 36.86 10.63 17.58
CA GLN A 438 38.22 10.60 18.15
C GLN A 438 39.21 9.78 17.29
N GLU A 439 38.75 8.73 16.58
CA GLU A 439 39.60 7.96 15.65
C GLU A 439 39.86 8.70 14.33
N ALA A 440 38.91 9.50 13.84
CA ALA A 440 39.09 10.31 12.63
C ALA A 440 40.08 11.50 12.86
N ASP A 441 40.07 12.12 14.03
CA ASP A 441 41.00 13.20 14.38
C ASP A 441 42.44 12.68 14.64
N SER A 442 42.59 11.44 15.09
CA SER A 442 43.91 10.83 15.31
C SER A 442 44.63 10.40 14.03
N THR A 443 43.89 10.27 12.91
CA THR A 443 44.45 9.83 11.61
C THR A 443 44.89 11.02 10.74
N THR A 444 44.63 12.26 11.15
CA THR A 444 44.93 13.48 10.38
C THR A 444 46.12 14.31 10.91
N ALA A 445 46.89 13.82 11.91
CA ALA A 445 48.11 14.49 12.33
C ALA A 445 49.30 14.15 11.39
N PRO A 446 49.88 15.11 10.66
CA PRO A 446 51.07 14.82 9.89
C PRO A 446 52.24 14.66 10.81
N GLU A 447 53.01 13.57 10.64
CA GLU A 447 54.34 13.44 11.23
C GLU A 447 55.21 14.64 10.75
N VAL A 448 55.49 15.54 11.64
CA VAL A 448 56.56 16.54 11.47
C VAL A 448 57.82 15.85 11.91
N GLU A 449 58.60 15.33 10.96
CA GLU A 449 60.03 15.00 11.17
C GLU A 449 60.83 16.26 11.49
N ALA A 450 61.55 16.19 12.61
CA ALA A 450 62.62 17.12 12.95
C ALA A 450 63.98 16.59 12.51
#